data_bce9903509473dc24bbd794ac444860a
#
_entry.id   bce9903509473dc24bbd794ac444860a
#
_cell.length_a   1.000
_cell.length_b   1.000
_cell.length_c   1.000
_cell.angle_alpha   90.00
_cell.angle_beta   90.00
_cell.angle_gamma   90.00
#
_symmetry.space_group_name_H-M   'P 1'
#
loop_
_entity.id
_entity.type
_entity.pdbx_description
1 polymer ?
#
loop_
_entity_poly.entity_id
_entity_poly.type
_entity_poly.pdbx_seq_one_letter_code
_entity_poly.pdbx_strand_id
1 'polypeptide(L)' 'MEDRVREIVAGYMGILVSEVTDDGNFIELGMDSLTLLKIIIDIENEYDISIADEEIVDIRNFADICKLIEKNFS' A
#
# COMPACT_ATOMS: atom_id res chain seq x y z
N MET A 1 -4.02 -1.10 12.47
CA MET A 1 -4.10 -1.24 11.01
C MET A 1 -2.91 -0.64 10.27
N GLU A 2 -2.60 0.61 10.52
CA GLU A 2 -1.49 1.27 9.82
C GLU A 2 -0.15 0.55 10.00
N ASP A 3 0.15 0.10 11.20
CA ASP A 3 1.41 -0.60 11.48
C ASP A 3 1.53 -1.87 10.64
N ARG A 4 0.45 -2.64 10.53
CA ARG A 4 0.45 -3.86 9.74
C ARG A 4 0.59 -3.56 8.25
N VAL A 5 -0.11 -2.55 7.75
CA VAL A 5 -0.02 -2.15 6.35
C VAL A 5 1.40 -1.68 6.02
N ARG A 6 2.01 -0.93 6.93
CA ARG A 6 3.39 -0.46 6.74
C ARG A 6 4.38 -1.63 6.70
N GLU A 7 4.16 -2.65 7.53
CA GLU A 7 4.97 -3.87 7.49
C GLU A 7 4.84 -4.58 6.15
N ILE A 8 3.63 -4.68 5.62
CA ILE A 8 3.38 -5.32 4.32
C ILE A 8 4.14 -4.58 3.22
N VAL A 9 4.01 -3.26 3.19
CA VAL A 9 4.70 -2.44 2.18
C VAL A 9 6.21 -2.60 2.28
N ALA A 10 6.75 -2.47 3.50
CA ALA A 10 8.19 -2.58 3.73
C ALA A 10 8.71 -3.96 3.31
N GLY A 11 7.96 -5.01 3.62
CA GLY A 11 8.34 -6.38 3.28
C GLY A 11 8.47 -6.59 1.78
N TYR A 12 7.49 -6.10 1.01
CA TYR A 12 7.54 -6.24 -0.45
C TYR A 12 8.63 -5.38 -1.08
N MET A 13 8.95 -4.24 -0.48
CA MET A 13 9.99 -3.35 -1.00
C MET A 13 11.39 -3.71 -0.54
N GLY A 14 11.52 -4.56 0.47
CA GLY A 14 12.82 -4.93 1.03
C GLY A 14 13.49 -3.80 1.79
N ILE A 15 12.70 -2.95 2.43
CA ILE A 15 13.21 -1.80 3.20
C ILE A 15 12.72 -1.90 4.65
N LEU A 16 13.26 -1.06 5.51
CA LEU A 16 12.83 -0.99 6.90
C LEU A 16 11.46 -0.32 7.00
N VAL A 17 10.67 -0.75 8.00
CA VAL A 17 9.37 -0.13 8.26
C VAL A 17 9.52 1.38 8.46
N SER A 18 10.60 1.82 9.13
CA SER A 18 10.85 3.24 9.36
C SER A 18 11.12 4.03 8.08
N GLU A 19 11.46 3.36 6.99
CA GLU A 19 11.69 4.01 5.70
C GLU A 19 10.40 4.23 4.90
N VAL A 20 9.30 3.62 5.33
CA VAL A 20 7.98 3.82 4.71
C VAL A 20 7.33 5.01 5.40
N THR A 21 7.54 6.20 4.85
CA THR A 21 6.92 7.43 5.37
C THR A 21 5.56 7.66 4.71
N ASP A 22 4.71 8.44 5.37
CA ASP A 22 3.33 8.64 4.90
C ASP A 22 3.27 9.29 3.52
N ASP A 23 4.16 10.23 3.25
CA ASP A 23 4.16 11.03 2.02
C ASP A 23 5.29 10.68 1.05
N GLY A 24 6.13 9.72 1.37
CA GLY A 24 7.24 9.32 0.50
C GLY A 24 6.73 8.68 -0.78
N ASN A 25 7.12 9.24 -1.94
CA ASN A 25 6.67 8.75 -3.23
C ASN A 25 7.22 7.33 -3.49
N PHE A 26 6.32 6.37 -3.74
CA PHE A 26 6.71 4.98 -3.93
C PHE A 26 7.65 4.77 -5.12
N ILE A 27 7.42 5.51 -6.21
CA ILE A 27 8.28 5.39 -7.39
C ILE A 27 9.71 5.81 -7.05
N GLU A 28 9.86 6.89 -6.29
CA GLU A 28 11.17 7.35 -5.84
C GLU A 28 11.85 6.34 -4.93
N LEU A 29 11.07 5.54 -4.20
CA LEU A 29 11.59 4.48 -3.35
C LEU A 29 11.87 3.18 -4.12
N GLY A 30 11.61 3.16 -5.42
CA GLY A 30 11.92 2.01 -6.26
C GLY A 30 10.78 1.03 -6.46
N MET A 31 9.54 1.39 -6.10
CA MET A 31 8.40 0.51 -6.31
C MET A 31 7.94 0.54 -7.75
N ASP A 32 7.71 -0.64 -8.33
CA ASP A 32 7.11 -0.75 -9.66
C ASP A 32 5.63 -1.14 -9.55
N SER A 33 4.94 -1.14 -10.70
CA SER A 33 3.51 -1.43 -10.74
C SER A 33 3.18 -2.84 -10.27
N LEU A 34 4.03 -3.80 -10.58
CA LEU A 34 3.80 -5.19 -10.18
C LEU A 34 3.91 -5.35 -8.67
N THR A 35 4.89 -4.71 -8.06
CA THR A 35 5.07 -4.75 -6.61
C THR A 35 3.88 -4.10 -5.91
N LEU A 36 3.41 -2.96 -6.41
CA LEU A 36 2.24 -2.29 -5.86
C LEU A 36 1.01 -3.19 -5.94
N LEU A 37 0.81 -3.86 -7.07
CA LEU A 37 -0.32 -4.78 -7.24
C LEU A 37 -0.27 -5.91 -6.22
N LYS A 38 0.91 -6.49 -6.00
CA LYS A 38 1.08 -7.56 -5.00
C LYS A 38 0.76 -7.07 -3.59
N ILE A 39 1.19 -5.86 -3.26
CA ILE A 39 0.89 -5.24 -1.96
C ILE A 39 -0.62 -5.10 -1.79
N ILE A 40 -1.30 -4.59 -2.81
CA ILE A 40 -2.75 -4.36 -2.75
C ILE A 40 -3.51 -5.69 -2.60
N ILE A 41 -3.11 -6.72 -3.34
CA ILE A 41 -3.75 -8.04 -3.23
C ILE A 41 -3.58 -8.60 -1.81
N ASP A 42 -2.39 -8.46 -1.23
CA ASP A 42 -2.13 -8.93 0.13
C ASP A 42 -3.01 -8.18 1.14
N ILE A 43 -3.15 -6.86 0.97
CA ILE A 43 -4.01 -6.04 1.82
C ILE A 43 -5.47 -6.46 1.68
N GLU A 44 -5.94 -6.69 0.46
CA GLU A 44 -7.32 -7.15 0.22
C GLU A 44 -7.59 -8.46 0.95
N ASN A 45 -6.64 -9.39 0.92
CA ASN A 45 -6.80 -10.68 1.60
C ASN A 45 -6.71 -10.53 3.12
N GLU A 46 -5.81 -9.69 3.60
CA GLU A 46 -5.59 -9.49 5.04
C GLU A 46 -6.83 -8.87 5.70
N TYR A 47 -7.47 -7.92 5.04
CA TYR A 47 -8.58 -7.16 5.61
C TYR A 47 -9.93 -7.50 5.01
N ASP A 48 -9.98 -8.46 4.10
CA ASP A 48 -11.21 -8.91 3.44
C ASP A 48 -11.98 -7.74 2.78
N ILE A 49 -11.25 -6.97 1.99
CA ILE A 49 -11.81 -5.83 1.25
C ILE A 49 -11.46 -5.96 -0.23
N SER A 50 -12.16 -5.18 -1.07
CA SER A 50 -11.87 -5.10 -2.50
C SER A 50 -11.54 -3.67 -2.87
N ILE A 51 -10.45 -3.47 -3.63
CA ILE A 51 -10.04 -2.16 -4.11
C ILE A 51 -10.10 -2.19 -5.63
N ALA A 52 -10.81 -1.23 -6.21
CA ALA A 52 -11.00 -1.17 -7.66
C ALA A 52 -9.70 -0.82 -8.37
N ASP A 53 -9.51 -1.37 -9.58
CA ASP A 53 -8.30 -1.14 -10.37
C ASP A 53 -8.06 0.34 -10.64
N GLU A 54 -9.13 1.11 -10.92
CA GLU A 54 -9.00 2.55 -11.15
C GLU A 54 -8.55 3.33 -9.92
N GLU A 55 -8.75 2.76 -8.74
CA GLU A 55 -8.27 3.37 -7.49
C GLU A 55 -6.78 3.11 -7.28
N ILE A 56 -6.30 1.95 -7.76
CA ILE A 56 -4.89 1.55 -7.59
C ILE A 56 -3.95 2.49 -8.36
N VAL A 57 -4.37 2.94 -9.54
CA VAL A 57 -3.53 3.79 -10.39
C VAL A 57 -3.24 5.16 -9.78
N ASP A 58 -4.03 5.58 -8.81
CA ASP A 58 -3.85 6.88 -8.15
C ASP A 58 -2.99 6.81 -6.89
N ILE A 59 -2.56 5.61 -6.50
CA ILE A 59 -1.73 5.44 -5.31
C ILE A 59 -0.31 5.94 -5.58
N ARG A 60 0.16 6.87 -4.75
CA ARG A 60 1.50 7.43 -4.86
C ARG A 60 2.34 7.23 -3.61
N ASN A 61 1.69 7.07 -2.47
CA ASN A 61 2.38 6.95 -1.18
C ASN A 61 1.57 6.12 -0.20
N PHE A 62 2.13 5.93 0.99
CA PHE A 62 1.49 5.13 2.03
C PHE A 62 0.15 5.72 2.48
N ALA A 63 0.07 7.04 2.60
CA ALA A 63 -1.18 7.70 3.01
C ALA A 63 -2.33 7.38 2.03
N ASP A 64 -2.03 7.30 0.74
CA ASP A 64 -3.04 6.95 -0.27
C ASP A 64 -3.58 5.54 -0.06
N ILE A 65 -2.69 4.59 0.28
CA ILE A 65 -3.11 3.22 0.58
C ILE A 65 -4.05 3.20 1.78
N CYS A 66 -3.70 3.91 2.84
CA CYS A 66 -4.53 3.96 4.05
C CYS A 66 -5.91 4.55 3.77
N LYS A 67 -5.98 5.59 2.94
CA LYS A 67 -7.27 6.18 2.56
C LYS A 67 -8.15 5.20 1.82
N LEU A 68 -7.56 4.39 0.93
CA LEU A 68 -8.32 3.39 0.18
C LEU A 68 -8.84 2.28 1.11
N ILE A 69 -8.03 1.86 2.08
CA ILE A 69 -8.46 0.86 3.04
C ILE A 69 -9.65 1.39 3.84
N GLU A 70 -9.55 2.61 4.35
CA GLU A 70 -10.63 3.23 5.13
C GLU A 70 -11.91 3.35 4.31
N LYS A 71 -11.79 3.76 3.05
CA LYS A 71 -12.93 3.93 2.14
C LYS A 71 -13.65 2.60 1.91
N ASN A 72 -12.92 1.51 1.79
CA ASN A 72 -13.46 0.20 1.44
C ASN A 72 -13.84 -0.67 2.64
N PHE A 73 -13.59 -0.18 3.84
CA PHE A 73 -13.88 -0.91 5.09
C PHE A 73 -15.33 -0.80 5.54
N SER A 74 -16.03 0.20 5.10
CA SER A 74 -17.39 0.48 5.59
C SER A 74 -18.47 -0.41 4.97
#